data_697b86389b5f98dd1e9989ea5d2a40fa
#
_entry.id   697b86389b5f98dd1e9989ea5d2a40fa
#
_cell.length_a   1.000
_cell.length_b   1.000
_cell.length_c   1.000
_cell.angle_alpha   90.00
_cell.angle_beta   90.00
_cell.angle_gamma   90.00
#
_symmetry.space_group_name_H-M   'P 1'
#
loop_
_entity.id
_entity.type
_entity.pdbx_description
1 polymer ?
#
loop_
_entity_poly.entity_id
_entity_poly.type
_entity_poly.pdbx_seq_one_letter_code
_entity_poly.pdbx_strand_id
1 'polypeptide(L)'
;GFVVMPYMYPDLNAARDMANAGAACIMPLGAPIGSNKGICTKEFIQILIDEIDLPIIVDAGIGRPSQACEAMEMGAAAVMANTAIATAGDIPAMAEAFKKAIEAGRTAYLSGLGRVMDKGASASSPLTGFLQD
;
A
#
# COMPACT_ATOMS: atom_id res chain seq x y z
N GLY A 1 -21.18 20.14 4.55
CA GLY A 1 -20.80 19.46 3.35
C GLY A 1 -20.26 18.07 3.65
N PHE A 2 -20.13 17.24 2.62
CA PHE A 2 -19.54 15.90 2.73
C PHE A 2 -18.03 15.97 2.57
N VAL A 3 -17.30 15.08 3.23
CA VAL A 3 -15.90 14.77 2.92
C VAL A 3 -15.90 13.75 1.81
N VAL A 4 -15.36 14.10 0.65
CA VAL A 4 -15.41 13.25 -0.54
C VAL A 4 -14.14 12.43 -0.67
N MET A 5 -14.29 11.11 -0.80
CA MET A 5 -13.23 10.13 -0.97
C MET A 5 -13.48 9.36 -2.28
N PRO A 6 -13.03 9.86 -3.43
CA PRO A 6 -13.35 9.27 -4.73
C PRO A 6 -12.65 7.93 -4.94
N TYR A 7 -13.45 6.91 -5.27
CA TYR A 7 -12.98 5.63 -5.77
C TYR A 7 -12.80 5.73 -7.29
N MET A 8 -11.63 5.31 -7.78
CA MET A 8 -11.30 5.55 -9.19
C MET A 8 -10.25 4.59 -9.72
N TYR A 9 -10.12 4.52 -11.04
CA TYR A 9 -8.94 3.92 -11.67
C TYR A 9 -7.68 4.71 -11.29
N PRO A 10 -6.52 4.05 -11.19
CA PRO A 10 -5.27 4.72 -10.82
C PRO A 10 -4.70 5.53 -12.00
N ASP A 11 -5.38 6.59 -12.37
CA ASP A 11 -5.02 7.54 -13.43
C ASP A 11 -4.54 8.85 -12.80
N LEU A 12 -3.33 9.29 -13.15
CA LEU A 12 -2.73 10.48 -12.54
C LEU A 12 -3.48 11.76 -12.90
N ASN A 13 -3.95 11.90 -14.14
CA ASN A 13 -4.66 13.12 -14.53
C ASN A 13 -6.01 13.21 -13.82
N ALA A 14 -6.76 12.10 -13.80
CA ALA A 14 -8.02 12.06 -13.07
C ALA A 14 -7.81 12.31 -11.56
N ALA A 15 -6.74 11.80 -10.97
CA ALA A 15 -6.41 12.05 -9.57
C ALA A 15 -6.11 13.53 -9.30
N ARG A 16 -5.38 14.19 -10.19
CA ARG A 16 -5.16 15.65 -10.12
C ARG A 16 -6.45 16.45 -10.21
N ASP A 17 -7.35 16.05 -11.12
CA ASP A 17 -8.66 16.70 -11.25
C ASP A 17 -9.49 16.53 -9.98
N MET A 18 -9.50 15.35 -9.36
CA MET A 18 -10.18 15.12 -8.09
C MET A 18 -9.58 15.94 -6.96
N ALA A 19 -8.25 16.01 -6.87
CA ALA A 19 -7.57 16.83 -5.88
C ALA A 19 -7.92 18.31 -6.03
N ASN A 20 -7.90 18.83 -7.26
CA ASN A 20 -8.27 20.21 -7.58
C ASN A 20 -9.76 20.50 -7.28
N ALA A 21 -10.61 19.51 -7.43
CA ALA A 21 -12.04 19.61 -7.07
C ALA A 21 -12.30 19.57 -5.56
N GLY A 22 -11.28 19.31 -4.74
CA GLY A 22 -11.39 19.33 -3.28
C GLY A 22 -11.60 17.96 -2.63
N ALA A 23 -11.23 16.88 -3.28
CA ALA A 23 -11.25 15.54 -2.66
C ALA A 23 -10.35 15.50 -1.43
N ALA A 24 -10.74 14.73 -0.42
CA ALA A 24 -9.96 14.57 0.82
C ALA A 24 -8.87 13.52 0.72
N CYS A 25 -9.00 12.58 -0.21
CA CYS A 25 -8.04 11.54 -0.52
C CYS A 25 -8.29 11.03 -1.93
N ILE A 26 -7.43 10.13 -2.41
CA ILE A 26 -7.64 9.39 -3.65
C ILE A 26 -7.68 7.89 -3.32
N MET A 27 -8.69 7.18 -3.83
CA MET A 27 -8.87 5.76 -3.58
C MET A 27 -8.74 4.96 -4.88
N PRO A 28 -7.50 4.67 -5.33
CA PRO A 28 -7.30 3.90 -6.54
C PRO A 28 -7.57 2.42 -6.34
N LEU A 29 -8.16 1.77 -7.34
CA LEU A 29 -8.35 0.33 -7.34
C LEU A 29 -7.06 -0.43 -7.66
N GLY A 30 -6.79 -1.50 -6.90
CA GLY A 30 -5.70 -2.43 -7.17
C GLY A 30 -6.06 -3.49 -8.21
N ALA A 31 -7.30 -3.97 -8.17
CA ALA A 31 -7.88 -4.95 -9.08
C ALA A 31 -9.40 -4.84 -9.04
N PRO A 32 -10.16 -5.54 -9.89
CA PRO A 32 -11.62 -5.51 -9.83
C PRO A 32 -12.17 -5.84 -8.43
N ILE A 33 -13.19 -5.10 -8.01
CA ILE A 33 -13.85 -5.29 -6.71
C ILE A 33 -14.21 -6.77 -6.50
N GLY A 34 -13.88 -7.30 -5.32
CA GLY A 34 -14.22 -8.66 -4.93
C GLY A 34 -13.36 -9.75 -5.59
N SER A 35 -12.36 -9.39 -6.36
CA SER A 35 -11.53 -10.35 -7.11
C SER A 35 -10.44 -11.03 -6.28
N ASN A 36 -10.01 -10.46 -5.17
CA ASN A 36 -8.86 -10.91 -4.37
C ASN A 36 -7.55 -11.11 -5.18
N LYS A 37 -7.42 -10.42 -6.32
CA LYS A 37 -6.27 -10.57 -7.24
C LYS A 37 -5.02 -9.81 -6.79
N GLY A 38 -5.15 -8.94 -5.79
CA GLY A 38 -4.05 -8.14 -5.28
C GLY A 38 -3.91 -6.79 -5.98
N ILE A 39 -2.71 -6.22 -5.89
CA ILE A 39 -2.41 -4.90 -6.44
C ILE A 39 -1.88 -5.07 -7.88
N CYS A 40 -2.77 -5.40 -8.81
CA CYS A 40 -2.42 -5.56 -10.23
C CYS A 40 -2.00 -4.24 -10.90
N THR A 41 -2.43 -3.11 -10.33
CA THR A 41 -2.13 -1.76 -10.81
C THR A 41 -1.01 -1.08 -10.01
N LYS A 42 -0.13 -1.85 -9.40
CA LYS A 42 0.90 -1.40 -8.45
C LYS A 42 1.72 -0.22 -8.96
N GLU A 43 2.22 -0.31 -10.18
CA GLU A 43 3.07 0.74 -10.76
C GLU A 43 2.31 2.08 -10.92
N PHE A 44 1.04 2.01 -11.31
CA PHE A 44 0.20 3.21 -11.41
C PHE A 44 -0.13 3.80 -10.03
N ILE A 45 -0.37 2.94 -9.03
CA ILE A 45 -0.60 3.40 -7.65
C ILE A 45 0.65 4.07 -7.08
N GLN A 46 1.85 3.54 -7.39
CA GLN A 46 3.09 4.17 -6.95
C GLN A 46 3.23 5.59 -7.52
N ILE A 47 2.89 5.79 -8.79
CA ILE A 47 2.88 7.12 -9.41
C ILE A 47 1.94 8.08 -8.65
N LEU A 48 0.76 7.61 -8.24
CA LEU A 48 -0.16 8.44 -7.45
C LEU A 48 0.43 8.80 -6.08
N ILE A 49 1.06 7.84 -5.41
CA ILE A 49 1.71 8.07 -4.10
C ILE A 49 2.80 9.13 -4.23
N ASP A 50 3.59 9.05 -5.30
CA ASP A 50 4.73 9.94 -5.51
C ASP A 50 4.33 11.36 -5.96
N GLU A 51 3.21 11.48 -6.70
CA GLU A 51 2.84 12.71 -7.41
C GLU A 51 1.65 13.48 -6.82
N ILE A 52 0.82 12.85 -6.00
CA ILE A 52 -0.39 13.45 -5.43
C ILE A 52 -0.16 13.78 -3.95
N ASP A 53 -0.33 15.04 -3.60
CA ASP A 53 -0.20 15.52 -2.22
C ASP A 53 -1.54 15.37 -1.45
N LEU A 54 -2.11 14.17 -1.50
CA LEU A 54 -3.27 13.73 -0.72
C LEU A 54 -3.04 12.29 -0.26
N PRO A 55 -3.70 11.86 0.82
CA PRO A 55 -3.66 10.46 1.22
C PRO A 55 -4.12 9.54 0.09
N ILE A 56 -3.34 8.54 -0.22
CA ILE A 56 -3.70 7.48 -1.17
C ILE A 56 -4.18 6.27 -0.38
N ILE A 57 -5.41 5.85 -0.61
CA ILE A 57 -6.03 4.69 0.03
C ILE A 57 -6.21 3.61 -1.02
N VAL A 58 -5.46 2.52 -0.92
CA VAL A 58 -5.59 1.42 -1.89
C VAL A 58 -6.86 0.65 -1.59
N ASP A 59 -7.78 0.63 -2.55
CA ASP A 59 -9.07 -0.04 -2.46
C ASP A 59 -9.20 -1.09 -3.57
N ALA A 60 -10.03 -2.08 -3.34
CA ALA A 60 -10.33 -3.17 -4.28
C ALA A 60 -9.15 -4.06 -4.69
N GLY A 61 -9.38 -5.32 -4.73
CA GLY A 61 -8.40 -6.33 -5.14
C GLY A 61 -7.54 -6.89 -4.02
N ILE A 62 -7.40 -6.21 -2.89
CA ILE A 62 -6.65 -6.73 -1.74
C ILE A 62 -7.27 -8.03 -1.26
N GLY A 63 -6.55 -9.14 -1.42
CA GLY A 63 -7.03 -10.48 -1.12
C GLY A 63 -6.27 -11.19 0.00
N ARG A 64 -5.14 -10.64 0.42
CA ARG A 64 -4.26 -11.24 1.45
C ARG A 64 -3.62 -10.17 2.33
N PRO A 65 -3.33 -10.48 3.60
CA PRO A 65 -2.58 -9.58 4.47
C PRO A 65 -1.25 -9.11 3.87
N SER A 66 -0.53 -9.98 3.16
CA SER A 66 0.74 -9.62 2.50
C SER A 66 0.58 -8.49 1.48
N GLN A 67 -0.54 -8.44 0.76
CA GLN A 67 -0.83 -7.38 -0.21
C GLN A 67 -1.16 -6.06 0.49
N ALA A 68 -1.87 -6.10 1.61
CA ALA A 68 -2.10 -4.92 2.44
C ALA A 68 -0.78 -4.37 3.00
N CYS A 69 0.10 -5.24 3.48
CA CYS A 69 1.45 -4.88 3.91
C CYS A 69 2.23 -4.19 2.78
N GLU A 70 2.24 -4.78 1.59
CA GLU A 70 2.90 -4.21 0.41
C GLU A 70 2.38 -2.80 0.07
N ALA A 71 1.06 -2.60 0.07
CA ALA A 71 0.48 -1.28 -0.17
C ALA A 71 0.98 -0.24 0.83
N MET A 72 1.07 -0.61 2.09
CA MET A 72 1.58 0.28 3.14
C MET A 72 3.08 0.54 3.00
N GLU A 73 3.87 -0.46 2.63
CA GLU A 73 5.31 -0.32 2.33
C GLU A 73 5.57 0.62 1.15
N MET A 74 4.68 0.66 0.17
CA MET A 74 4.73 1.61 -0.96
C MET A 74 4.52 3.07 -0.52
N GLY A 75 3.92 3.30 0.63
CA GLY A 75 3.59 4.62 1.15
C GLY A 75 2.12 4.99 1.09
N ALA A 76 1.23 4.02 0.84
CA ALA A 76 -0.20 4.25 0.97
C ALA A 76 -0.54 4.71 2.39
N ALA A 77 -1.50 5.62 2.51
CA ALA A 77 -1.98 6.11 3.80
C ALA A 77 -2.88 5.08 4.51
N ALA A 78 -3.61 4.29 3.74
CA ALA A 78 -4.48 3.24 4.23
C ALA A 78 -4.76 2.21 3.13
N VAL A 79 -5.37 1.10 3.52
CA VAL A 79 -5.96 0.11 2.61
C VAL A 79 -7.40 -0.15 3.01
N MET A 80 -8.23 -0.49 2.04
CA MET A 80 -9.58 -0.95 2.26
C MET A 80 -9.71 -2.40 1.80
N ALA A 81 -10.11 -3.28 2.69
CA ALA A 81 -10.31 -4.70 2.43
C ALA A 81 -11.68 -5.14 2.96
N ASN A 82 -12.41 -5.90 2.16
CA ASN A 82 -13.71 -6.44 2.54
C ASN A 82 -13.81 -7.92 2.20
N THR A 83 -13.86 -8.27 0.93
CA THR A 83 -14.08 -9.65 0.46
C THR A 83 -13.09 -10.65 1.04
N ALA A 84 -11.81 -10.27 1.13
CA ALA A 84 -10.76 -11.12 1.70
C ALA A 84 -11.03 -11.51 3.16
N ILE A 85 -11.65 -10.63 3.92
CA ILE A 85 -12.01 -10.88 5.33
C ILE A 85 -13.34 -11.61 5.40
N ALA A 86 -14.36 -11.12 4.69
CA ALA A 86 -15.73 -11.64 4.74
C ALA A 86 -15.84 -13.09 4.24
N THR A 87 -14.97 -13.51 3.33
CA THR A 87 -14.96 -14.88 2.77
C THR A 87 -13.89 -15.80 3.37
N ALA A 88 -13.20 -15.35 4.41
CA ALA A 88 -12.21 -16.18 5.10
C ALA A 88 -12.85 -17.31 5.91
N GLY A 89 -12.12 -18.40 6.09
CA GLY A 89 -12.57 -19.52 6.91
C GLY A 89 -12.72 -19.16 8.41
N ASP A 90 -11.84 -18.27 8.89
CA ASP A 90 -11.91 -17.68 10.24
C ASP A 90 -11.84 -16.16 10.08
N ILE A 91 -13.00 -15.52 10.11
CA ILE A 91 -13.14 -14.08 9.85
C ILE A 91 -12.42 -13.22 10.92
N PRO A 92 -12.61 -13.46 12.23
CA PRO A 92 -11.88 -12.68 13.25
C PRO A 92 -10.37 -12.83 13.14
N ALA A 93 -9.85 -14.02 12.94
CA ALA A 93 -8.43 -14.27 12.78
C ALA A 93 -7.88 -13.57 11.52
N MET A 94 -8.62 -13.59 10.41
CA MET A 94 -8.21 -12.89 9.19
C MET A 94 -8.19 -11.37 9.38
N ALA A 95 -9.18 -10.81 10.06
CA ALA A 95 -9.20 -9.38 10.37
C ALA A 95 -7.98 -8.97 11.22
N GLU A 96 -7.63 -9.77 12.22
CA GLU A 96 -6.43 -9.52 13.04
C GLU A 96 -5.14 -9.64 12.21
N ALA A 97 -5.07 -10.60 11.29
CA ALA A 97 -3.93 -10.74 10.39
C ALA A 97 -3.76 -9.51 9.48
N PHE A 98 -4.85 -8.97 8.94
CA PHE A 98 -4.82 -7.72 8.17
C PHE A 98 -4.35 -6.54 9.00
N LYS A 99 -4.84 -6.39 10.22
CA LYS A 99 -4.40 -5.34 11.14
C LYS A 99 -2.88 -5.39 11.34
N LYS A 100 -2.34 -6.55 11.70
CA LYS A 100 -0.90 -6.74 11.91
C LYS A 100 -0.08 -6.45 10.65
N ALA A 101 -0.54 -6.87 9.48
CA ALA A 101 0.11 -6.62 8.21
C ALA A 101 0.17 -5.12 7.87
N ILE A 102 -0.92 -4.41 8.07
CA ILE A 102 -1.00 -2.95 7.85
C ILE A 102 -0.04 -2.21 8.78
N GLU A 103 -0.03 -2.55 10.06
CA GLU A 103 0.87 -1.97 11.04
C GLU A 103 2.34 -2.24 10.70
N ALA A 104 2.67 -3.46 10.29
CA ALA A 104 4.02 -3.84 9.86
C ALA A 104 4.46 -3.04 8.63
N GLY A 105 3.61 -2.96 7.60
CA GLY A 105 3.90 -2.21 6.37
C GLY A 105 4.11 -0.71 6.65
N ARG A 106 3.28 -0.11 7.49
CA ARG A 106 3.44 1.29 7.90
C ARG A 106 4.74 1.53 8.65
N THR A 107 5.07 0.68 9.59
CA THR A 107 6.33 0.76 10.35
C THR A 107 7.53 0.62 9.42
N ALA A 108 7.50 -0.32 8.47
CA ALA A 108 8.57 -0.52 7.50
C ALA A 108 8.77 0.73 6.62
N TYR A 109 7.67 1.31 6.10
CA TYR A 109 7.71 2.53 5.30
C TYR A 109 8.34 3.71 6.07
N LEU A 110 7.91 3.94 7.31
CA LEU A 110 8.41 5.03 8.14
C LEU A 110 9.87 4.82 8.57
N SER A 111 10.30 3.58 8.69
CA SER A 111 11.69 3.23 9.06
C SER A 111 12.66 3.38 7.88
N GLY A 112 12.14 3.43 6.66
CA GLY A 112 12.93 3.39 5.43
C GLY A 112 13.29 1.97 5.01
N LEU A 113 12.78 1.56 3.85
CA LEU A 113 13.09 0.25 3.28
C LEU A 113 14.53 0.15 2.81
N GLY A 114 15.14 -1.03 2.94
CA GLY A 114 16.46 -1.31 2.43
C GLY A 114 16.53 -1.12 0.91
N ARG A 115 17.67 -0.64 0.44
CA ARG A 115 17.88 -0.38 -0.99
C ARG A 115 17.89 -1.67 -1.80
N VAL A 116 17.12 -1.68 -2.89
CA VAL A 116 17.20 -2.72 -3.91
C VAL A 116 18.45 -2.49 -4.76
N MET A 117 19.25 -3.55 -4.96
CA MET A 117 20.48 -3.51 -5.75
C MET A 117 20.20 -4.11 -7.12
N ASP A 118 20.38 -3.33 -8.19
CA ASP A 118 20.24 -3.81 -9.57
C ASP A 118 21.43 -4.70 -10.00
N LYS A 119 22.60 -4.42 -9.46
CA LYS A 119 23.83 -5.19 -9.73
C LYS A 119 24.64 -5.36 -8.46
N GLY A 120 25.16 -6.57 -8.29
CA GLY A 120 25.98 -6.90 -7.14
C GLY A 120 25.17 -7.11 -5.87
N ALA A 121 25.85 -7.52 -4.83
CA ALA A 121 25.30 -7.63 -3.49
C ALA A 121 26.31 -7.03 -2.50
N SER A 122 25.80 -6.32 -1.50
CA SER A 122 26.58 -5.83 -0.38
C SER A 122 26.23 -6.67 0.84
N ALA A 123 27.19 -7.41 1.36
CA ALA A 123 26.96 -8.11 2.62
C ALA A 123 26.77 -7.09 3.74
N SER A 124 25.71 -7.27 4.52
CA SER A 124 25.57 -6.50 5.76
C SER A 124 26.56 -7.08 6.77
N SER A 125 27.67 -6.42 6.94
CA SER A 125 28.67 -6.77 7.95
C SER A 125 29.02 -5.54 8.81
N PRO A 126 28.03 -4.90 9.44
CA PRO A 126 28.33 -3.77 10.30
C PRO A 126 29.10 -4.18 11.57
N LEU A 127 29.09 -5.46 11.90
CA LEU A 127 29.66 -5.97 13.15
C LEU A 127 31.10 -6.47 13.02
N THR A 128 31.64 -6.59 11.81
CA THR A 128 33.02 -7.05 11.60
C THR A 128 34.03 -5.92 11.43
N GLY A 129 33.58 -4.70 11.20
CA GLY A 129 34.47 -3.53 11.02
C GLY A 129 35.26 -3.18 12.28
N PHE A 130 34.79 -3.52 13.46
CA PHE A 130 35.52 -3.30 14.74
C PHE A 130 36.43 -4.45 15.14
N LEU A 131 36.42 -5.55 14.42
CA LEU A 131 37.29 -6.74 14.68
C LEU A 131 38.61 -6.65 13.92
N GLN A 132 38.89 -5.57 13.23
CA GLN A 132 40.08 -5.38 12.40
C GLN A 132 41.14 -4.47 13.05
N ASP A 133 40.99 -4.18 14.37
CA ASP A 133 42.00 -3.47 15.17
C ASP A 133 42.85 -4.43 15.97
#